data_dcb9319682192b2483574bf7b8335a55
#
_entry.id   dcb9319682192b2483574bf7b8335a55
#
_cell.length_a   1.000
_cell.length_b   1.000
_cell.length_c   1.000
_cell.angle_alpha   90.00
_cell.angle_beta   90.00
_cell.angle_gamma   90.00
#
_symmetry.space_group_name_H-M   'P 1'
#
loop_
_entity.id
_entity.type
_entity.pdbx_description
1 polymer ?
#
loop_
_entity_poly.entity_id
_entity_poly.type
_entity_poly.pdbx_seq_one_letter_code
_entity_poly.pdbx_strand_id
1 'polypeptide(L)'
;ETLLSGKELAEKYDSPLHIHVSETRKEVAECYKKHGLYPIEYLDKIDYFIEDKVRCAHGSWVKKNEMRLLKKHLAKVIHCPSSNMKLACGGTLSLEAYNEAGVDVRIGTDGSASNGNGLNMLHEARTAILVQRHDHWNASALTAKDAFKMATKESQDWAAWDLDDIRMQPVGRSNNRHISNLIYNGAECLDLMVEG
;
A
#
# COMPACT_ATOMS: atom_id res chain seq x y z
N GLU A 1 -16.99 -9.51 -17.56
CA GLU A 1 -17.13 -10.97 -17.39
C GLU A 1 -16.04 -11.48 -16.45
N THR A 2 -14.76 -11.41 -16.76
CA THR A 2 -13.64 -11.91 -15.94
C THR A 2 -13.63 -11.36 -14.49
N LEU A 3 -13.91 -10.08 -14.30
CA LEU A 3 -13.94 -9.47 -12.96
C LEU A 3 -15.05 -10.09 -12.08
N LEU A 4 -16.22 -10.29 -12.63
CA LEU A 4 -17.35 -10.88 -11.88
C LEU A 4 -17.13 -12.37 -11.60
N SER A 5 -16.55 -13.11 -12.53
CA SER A 5 -16.17 -14.50 -12.26
C SER A 5 -15.14 -14.61 -11.14
N GLY A 6 -14.19 -13.66 -11.05
CA GLY A 6 -13.26 -13.59 -9.93
C GLY A 6 -13.96 -13.29 -8.60
N LYS A 7 -14.95 -12.39 -8.60
CA LYS A 7 -15.78 -12.10 -7.43
C LYS A 7 -16.54 -13.34 -6.96
N GLU A 8 -17.22 -14.05 -7.87
CA GLU A 8 -17.97 -15.28 -7.56
C GLU A 8 -17.08 -16.36 -6.91
N LEU A 9 -15.84 -16.50 -7.40
CA LEU A 9 -14.88 -17.43 -6.80
C LEU A 9 -14.45 -16.98 -5.40
N ALA A 10 -14.19 -15.68 -5.21
CA ALA A 10 -13.82 -15.13 -3.91
C ALA A 10 -14.93 -15.29 -2.88
N GLU A 11 -16.18 -15.07 -3.26
CA GLU A 11 -17.35 -15.31 -2.41
C GLU A 11 -17.50 -16.79 -2.05
N LYS A 12 -17.37 -17.67 -3.07
CA LYS A 12 -17.48 -19.12 -2.88
C LYS A 12 -16.45 -19.69 -1.90
N TYR A 13 -15.21 -19.18 -1.93
CA TYR A 13 -14.11 -19.71 -1.12
C TYR A 13 -13.76 -18.81 0.06
N ASP A 14 -14.57 -17.80 0.35
CA ASP A 14 -14.36 -16.83 1.43
C ASP A 14 -12.98 -16.12 1.36
N SER A 15 -12.48 -15.87 0.15
CA SER A 15 -11.16 -15.34 -0.12
C SER A 15 -11.18 -13.85 -0.42
N PRO A 16 -10.10 -13.08 -0.10
CA PRO A 16 -10.00 -11.70 -0.53
C PRO A 16 -9.81 -11.59 -2.05
N LEU A 17 -10.26 -10.46 -2.60
CA LEU A 17 -9.96 -10.03 -3.96
C LEU A 17 -8.76 -9.09 -3.98
N HIS A 18 -7.87 -9.26 -4.94
CA HIS A 18 -6.76 -8.35 -5.18
C HIS A 18 -6.78 -7.89 -6.64
N ILE A 19 -6.74 -6.58 -6.87
CA ILE A 19 -6.82 -5.98 -8.20
C ILE A 19 -5.88 -4.78 -8.31
N HIS A 20 -5.17 -4.64 -9.45
CA HIS A 20 -4.51 -3.39 -9.82
C HIS A 20 -5.55 -2.39 -10.29
N VAL A 21 -5.55 -1.19 -9.77
CA VAL A 21 -6.55 -0.17 -10.14
C VAL A 21 -6.01 1.24 -9.98
N SER A 22 -6.32 2.07 -10.97
CA SER A 22 -5.91 3.48 -11.03
C SER A 22 -4.39 3.65 -10.86
N GLU A 23 -3.62 2.75 -11.45
CA GLU A 23 -2.16 2.78 -11.40
C GLU A 23 -1.60 3.89 -12.28
N THR A 24 -2.09 4.00 -13.52
CA THR A 24 -1.59 4.95 -14.51
C THR A 24 -2.67 5.89 -15.03
N ARG A 25 -2.24 7.08 -15.49
CA ARG A 25 -3.17 8.01 -16.17
C ARG A 25 -3.82 7.40 -17.41
N LYS A 26 -3.07 6.55 -18.11
CA LYS A 26 -3.56 5.87 -19.33
C LYS A 26 -4.74 4.97 -18.98
N GLU A 27 -4.60 4.10 -17.99
CA GLU A 27 -5.66 3.23 -17.48
C GLU A 27 -6.93 4.02 -17.13
N VAL A 28 -6.76 5.09 -16.34
CA VAL A 28 -7.88 5.94 -15.91
C VAL A 28 -8.59 6.60 -17.12
N ALA A 29 -7.80 7.12 -18.07
CA ALA A 29 -8.34 7.75 -19.28
C ALA A 29 -9.06 6.75 -20.18
N GLU A 30 -8.51 5.54 -20.36
CA GLU A 30 -9.11 4.47 -21.16
C GLU A 30 -10.41 3.96 -20.51
N CYS A 31 -10.43 3.78 -19.19
CA CYS A 31 -11.63 3.41 -18.46
C CYS A 31 -12.74 4.47 -18.64
N TYR A 32 -12.40 5.73 -18.44
CA TYR A 32 -13.36 6.83 -18.62
C TYR A 32 -13.87 6.93 -20.07
N LYS A 33 -12.98 6.81 -21.05
CA LYS A 33 -13.36 6.82 -22.47
C LYS A 33 -14.32 5.68 -22.82
N LYS A 34 -14.09 4.50 -22.26
CA LYS A 34 -14.86 3.29 -22.57
C LYS A 34 -16.19 3.22 -21.82
N HIS A 35 -16.21 3.65 -20.57
CA HIS A 35 -17.34 3.40 -19.66
C HIS A 35 -18.04 4.67 -19.17
N GLY A 36 -17.45 5.87 -19.41
CA GLY A 36 -17.93 7.14 -18.86
C GLY A 36 -17.73 7.26 -17.34
N LEU A 37 -16.96 6.36 -16.74
CA LEU A 37 -16.72 6.24 -15.30
C LEU A 37 -15.24 6.07 -15.02
N TYR A 38 -14.77 6.55 -13.85
CA TYR A 38 -13.44 6.28 -13.37
C TYR A 38 -13.35 4.84 -12.84
N PRO A 39 -12.12 4.26 -12.69
CA PRO A 39 -11.97 2.84 -12.40
C PRO A 39 -12.73 2.34 -11.18
N ILE A 40 -12.69 3.05 -10.04
CA ILE A 40 -13.40 2.65 -8.82
C ILE A 40 -14.93 2.83 -8.99
N GLU A 41 -15.37 3.88 -9.67
CA GLU A 41 -16.79 4.07 -9.99
C GLU A 41 -17.31 2.94 -10.90
N TYR A 42 -16.49 2.50 -11.85
CA TYR A 42 -16.83 1.38 -12.70
C TYR A 42 -16.93 0.08 -11.91
N LEU A 43 -16.00 -0.18 -11.00
CA LEU A 43 -16.05 -1.35 -10.12
C LEU A 43 -17.29 -1.35 -9.21
N ASP A 44 -17.64 -0.18 -8.63
CA ASP A 44 -18.88 -0.03 -7.83
C ASP A 44 -20.13 -0.30 -8.68
N LYS A 45 -20.20 0.27 -9.90
CA LYS A 45 -21.32 0.08 -10.82
C LYS A 45 -21.58 -1.38 -11.21
N ILE A 46 -20.53 -2.17 -11.40
CA ILE A 46 -20.65 -3.60 -11.75
C ILE A 46 -20.77 -4.51 -10.52
N ASP A 47 -20.91 -3.93 -9.33
CA ASP A 47 -21.02 -4.66 -8.06
C ASP A 47 -19.80 -5.59 -7.78
N TYR A 48 -18.59 -5.07 -8.07
CA TYR A 48 -17.36 -5.84 -7.89
C TYR A 48 -16.95 -6.01 -6.43
N PHE A 49 -17.28 -5.02 -5.58
CA PHE A 49 -16.80 -4.99 -4.20
C PHE A 49 -17.48 -6.06 -3.33
N ILE A 50 -16.66 -6.75 -2.54
CA ILE A 50 -17.08 -7.53 -1.38
C ILE A 50 -16.59 -6.74 -0.16
N GLU A 51 -17.48 -6.41 0.77
CA GLU A 51 -17.18 -5.58 1.94
C GLU A 51 -15.97 -6.14 2.70
N ASP A 52 -14.99 -5.25 2.98
CA ASP A 52 -13.74 -5.52 3.70
C ASP A 52 -12.79 -6.55 3.04
N LYS A 53 -13.14 -7.14 1.87
CA LYS A 53 -12.33 -8.18 1.23
C LYS A 53 -11.57 -7.74 -0.01
N VAL A 54 -11.76 -6.48 -0.49
CA VAL A 54 -11.09 -6.02 -1.69
C VAL A 54 -9.84 -5.23 -1.37
N ARG A 55 -8.72 -5.63 -1.98
CA ARG A 55 -7.44 -4.95 -1.94
C ARG A 55 -7.14 -4.35 -3.31
N CYS A 56 -7.06 -3.02 -3.35
CA CYS A 56 -6.81 -2.23 -4.55
C CYS A 56 -5.33 -1.85 -4.59
N ALA A 57 -4.51 -2.50 -5.42
CA ALA A 57 -3.12 -2.15 -5.59
C ALA A 57 -2.97 -0.81 -6.33
N HIS A 58 -1.97 -0.04 -5.97
CA HIS A 58 -1.55 1.27 -6.44
C HIS A 58 -2.46 2.42 -6.02
N GLY A 59 -3.64 2.61 -6.64
CA GLY A 59 -4.53 3.71 -6.32
C GLY A 59 -3.93 5.12 -6.51
N SER A 60 -2.93 5.27 -7.40
CA SER A 60 -2.19 6.52 -7.58
C SER A 60 -3.03 7.65 -8.17
N TRP A 61 -4.02 7.31 -9.00
CA TRP A 61 -4.84 8.25 -9.76
C TRP A 61 -6.32 8.22 -9.38
N VAL A 62 -6.63 7.92 -8.13
CA VAL A 62 -8.00 7.89 -7.57
C VAL A 62 -8.46 9.30 -7.21
N LYS A 63 -9.68 9.64 -7.53
CA LYS A 63 -10.32 10.93 -7.21
C LYS A 63 -11.03 10.91 -5.85
N LYS A 64 -11.33 12.09 -5.29
CA LYS A 64 -12.01 12.21 -3.98
C LYS A 64 -13.38 11.51 -3.92
N ASN A 65 -14.15 11.53 -4.99
CA ASN A 65 -15.43 10.81 -5.07
C ASN A 65 -15.22 9.29 -5.05
N GLU A 66 -14.19 8.77 -5.73
CA GLU A 66 -13.82 7.37 -5.74
C GLU A 66 -13.31 6.89 -4.37
N MET A 67 -12.57 7.74 -3.62
CA MET A 67 -12.13 7.44 -2.25
C MET A 67 -13.33 7.20 -1.32
N ARG A 68 -14.45 7.92 -1.51
CA ARG A 68 -15.69 7.68 -0.75
C ARG A 68 -16.28 6.30 -1.03
N LEU A 69 -16.17 5.81 -2.27
CA LEU A 69 -16.59 4.46 -2.62
C LEU A 69 -15.70 3.40 -1.99
N LEU A 70 -14.37 3.60 -2.03
CA LEU A 70 -13.44 2.73 -1.33
C LEU A 70 -13.76 2.65 0.18
N LYS A 71 -14.03 3.79 0.81
CA LYS A 71 -14.44 3.84 2.22
C LYS A 71 -15.79 3.15 2.46
N LYS A 72 -16.78 3.37 1.60
CA LYS A 72 -18.10 2.73 1.68
C LYS A 72 -17.99 1.21 1.71
N HIS A 73 -17.11 0.64 0.89
CA HIS A 73 -16.90 -0.81 0.77
C HIS A 73 -15.82 -1.37 1.72
N LEU A 74 -15.23 -0.54 2.57
CA LEU A 74 -14.10 -0.90 3.44
C LEU A 74 -12.92 -1.49 2.65
N ALA A 75 -12.81 -1.13 1.36
CA ALA A 75 -11.73 -1.59 0.50
C ALA A 75 -10.39 -1.00 0.97
N LYS A 76 -9.34 -1.82 0.96
CA LYS A 76 -7.99 -1.43 1.33
C LYS A 76 -7.20 -1.02 0.10
N VAL A 77 -6.41 0.02 0.20
CA VAL A 77 -5.50 0.43 -0.87
C VAL A 77 -4.07 0.02 -0.52
N ILE A 78 -3.38 -0.58 -1.47
CA ILE A 78 -2.00 -1.04 -1.29
C ILE A 78 -1.07 -0.10 -2.04
N HIS A 79 -0.38 0.76 -1.32
CA HIS A 79 0.60 1.68 -1.88
C HIS A 79 1.90 0.94 -2.22
N CYS A 80 2.32 0.98 -3.48
CA CYS A 80 3.50 0.30 -4.01
C CYS A 80 4.48 1.34 -4.61
N PRO A 81 5.12 2.20 -3.79
CA PRO A 81 5.86 3.35 -4.28
C PRO A 81 7.06 3.00 -5.14
N SER A 82 7.83 1.95 -4.81
CA SER A 82 8.99 1.54 -5.61
C SER A 82 8.59 1.11 -7.01
N SER A 83 7.54 0.30 -7.13
CA SER A 83 7.00 -0.13 -8.42
C SER A 83 6.50 1.07 -9.23
N ASN A 84 5.69 1.94 -8.64
CA ASN A 84 5.15 3.13 -9.31
C ASN A 84 6.24 4.06 -9.83
N MET A 85 7.33 4.25 -9.08
CA MET A 85 8.47 5.06 -9.52
C MET A 85 9.28 4.36 -10.61
N LYS A 86 9.58 3.07 -10.44
CA LYS A 86 10.34 2.29 -11.43
C LYS A 86 9.64 2.22 -12.79
N LEU A 87 8.32 2.04 -12.77
CA LEU A 87 7.49 1.95 -13.98
C LEU A 87 7.05 3.33 -14.51
N ALA A 88 7.45 4.41 -13.84
CA ALA A 88 7.10 5.79 -14.21
C ALA A 88 5.59 6.00 -14.37
N CYS A 89 4.78 5.47 -13.45
CA CYS A 89 3.32 5.58 -13.47
C CYS A 89 2.81 7.03 -13.33
N GLY A 90 3.71 7.96 -13.05
CA GLY A 90 3.52 9.40 -13.21
C GLY A 90 2.80 10.09 -12.06
N GLY A 91 2.60 9.46 -10.93
CA GLY A 91 2.00 10.07 -9.74
C GLY A 91 2.27 9.27 -8.48
N THR A 92 2.19 9.98 -7.35
CA THR A 92 2.25 9.38 -6.02
C THR A 92 0.86 9.40 -5.40
N LEU A 93 0.46 8.29 -4.82
CA LEU A 93 -0.75 8.23 -4.00
C LEU A 93 -0.64 9.28 -2.88
N SER A 94 -1.67 10.14 -2.71
CA SER A 94 -1.70 11.12 -1.63
C SER A 94 -2.24 10.48 -0.35
N LEU A 95 -1.35 10.09 0.57
CA LEU A 95 -1.75 9.54 1.87
C LEU A 95 -2.63 10.48 2.68
N GLU A 96 -2.38 11.80 2.60
CA GLU A 96 -3.21 12.80 3.27
C GLU A 96 -4.66 12.72 2.80
N ALA A 97 -4.89 12.74 1.48
CA ALA A 97 -6.25 12.68 0.93
C ALA A 97 -6.97 11.36 1.26
N TYR A 98 -6.25 10.24 1.25
CA TYR A 98 -6.80 8.95 1.63
C TYR A 98 -7.15 8.88 3.12
N ASN A 99 -6.29 9.42 3.99
CA ASN A 99 -6.54 9.52 5.43
C ASN A 99 -7.74 10.40 5.73
N GLU A 100 -7.86 11.57 5.08
CA GLU A 100 -9.04 12.46 5.19
C GLU A 100 -10.33 11.74 4.77
N ALA A 101 -10.27 10.91 3.73
CA ALA A 101 -11.41 10.11 3.29
C ALA A 101 -11.69 8.90 4.19
N GLY A 102 -10.81 8.60 5.15
CA GLY A 102 -10.92 7.46 6.06
C GLY A 102 -10.71 6.10 5.38
N VAL A 103 -9.97 6.06 4.27
CA VAL A 103 -9.60 4.83 3.56
C VAL A 103 -8.39 4.20 4.21
N ASP A 104 -8.41 2.88 4.41
CA ASP A 104 -7.28 2.13 4.94
C ASP A 104 -6.22 1.92 3.85
N VAL A 105 -5.05 2.53 4.02
CA VAL A 105 -3.91 2.39 3.12
C VAL A 105 -2.83 1.54 3.77
N ARG A 106 -2.34 0.56 3.01
CA ARG A 106 -1.25 -0.34 3.39
C ARG A 106 -0.07 -0.14 2.45
N ILE A 107 1.06 -0.71 2.79
CA ILE A 107 2.25 -0.78 1.94
C ILE A 107 2.37 -2.18 1.37
N GLY A 108 2.73 -2.27 0.09
CA GLY A 108 3.02 -3.52 -0.60
C GLY A 108 4.20 -3.37 -1.53
N THR A 109 4.95 -4.44 -1.71
CA THR A 109 6.15 -4.44 -2.55
C THR A 109 5.84 -4.53 -4.05
N ASP A 110 4.62 -4.96 -4.42
CA ASP A 110 4.34 -5.40 -5.78
C ASP A 110 5.22 -6.62 -6.17
N GLY A 111 5.17 -7.05 -7.41
CA GLY A 111 5.98 -8.16 -7.92
C GLY A 111 7.48 -7.84 -7.98
N SER A 112 8.33 -8.87 -7.84
CA SER A 112 9.79 -8.71 -7.89
C SER A 112 10.30 -8.07 -9.19
N ALA A 113 9.62 -8.33 -10.32
CA ALA A 113 9.94 -7.71 -11.60
C ALA A 113 9.62 -6.21 -11.62
N SER A 114 8.54 -5.80 -10.99
CA SER A 114 8.10 -4.40 -10.94
C SER A 114 8.87 -3.59 -9.90
N ASN A 115 9.08 -4.14 -8.71
CA ASN A 115 9.72 -3.45 -7.59
C ASN A 115 11.24 -3.34 -7.77
N GLY A 116 11.93 -4.46 -8.04
CA GLY A 116 13.38 -4.49 -8.17
C GLY A 116 14.15 -4.44 -6.83
N ASN A 117 13.47 -4.41 -5.68
CA ASN A 117 14.07 -4.34 -4.34
C ASN A 117 13.98 -5.66 -3.55
N GLY A 118 13.77 -6.78 -4.25
CA GLY A 118 13.78 -8.08 -3.62
C GLY A 118 12.64 -8.35 -2.63
N LEU A 119 11.48 -7.68 -2.79
CA LEU A 119 10.29 -7.85 -1.93
C LEU A 119 10.54 -7.48 -0.45
N ASN A 120 11.41 -6.51 -0.19
CA ASN A 120 11.74 -6.08 1.17
C ASN A 120 10.76 -4.99 1.66
N MET A 121 9.89 -5.35 2.61
CA MET A 121 8.87 -4.47 3.17
C MET A 121 9.45 -3.26 3.93
N LEU A 122 10.62 -3.38 4.55
CA LEU A 122 11.27 -2.25 5.24
C LEU A 122 11.81 -1.23 4.24
N HIS A 123 12.37 -1.69 3.13
CA HIS A 123 12.78 -0.80 2.03
C HIS A 123 11.56 -0.11 1.41
N GLU A 124 10.47 -0.81 1.23
CA GLU A 124 9.23 -0.24 0.70
C GLU A 124 8.64 0.80 1.64
N ALA A 125 8.63 0.54 2.95
CA ALA A 125 8.22 1.50 3.97
C ALA A 125 9.11 2.76 3.95
N ARG A 126 10.43 2.61 3.82
CA ARG A 126 11.36 3.72 3.65
C ARG A 126 11.05 4.53 2.39
N THR A 127 10.85 3.85 1.28
CA THR A 127 10.52 4.49 0.00
C THR A 127 9.20 5.27 0.10
N ALA A 128 8.18 4.69 0.73
CA ALA A 128 6.91 5.38 0.99
C ALA A 128 7.12 6.67 1.80
N ILE A 129 7.93 6.64 2.85
CA ILE A 129 8.23 7.82 3.65
C ILE A 129 8.89 8.91 2.80
N LEU A 130 9.92 8.53 2.05
CA LEU A 130 10.71 9.50 1.28
C LEU A 130 9.88 10.16 0.18
N VAL A 131 9.08 9.38 -0.57
CA VAL A 131 8.25 9.91 -1.65
C VAL A 131 7.13 10.80 -1.12
N GLN A 132 6.46 10.42 -0.04
CA GLN A 132 5.41 11.24 0.57
C GLN A 132 5.96 12.59 1.06
N ARG A 133 7.11 12.59 1.73
CA ARG A 133 7.76 13.81 2.20
C ARG A 133 8.22 14.71 1.07
N HIS A 134 8.77 14.12 0.01
CA HIS A 134 9.24 14.85 -1.17
C HIS A 134 8.07 15.52 -1.90
N ASP A 135 7.04 14.76 -2.23
CA ASP A 135 5.90 15.24 -3.02
C ASP A 135 5.04 16.27 -2.28
N HIS A 136 4.91 16.13 -0.95
CA HIS A 136 4.13 17.06 -0.13
C HIS A 136 4.95 18.18 0.50
N TRP A 137 6.27 18.24 0.28
CA TRP A 137 7.19 19.24 0.86
C TRP A 137 7.06 19.32 2.39
N ASN A 138 6.75 18.19 3.02
CA ASN A 138 6.45 18.09 4.44
C ASN A 138 7.21 16.91 5.07
N ALA A 139 8.19 17.23 5.94
CA ALA A 139 8.99 16.22 6.65
C ALA A 139 8.15 15.32 7.58
N SER A 140 6.92 15.70 7.89
CA SER A 140 6.00 14.95 8.76
C SER A 140 4.89 14.23 7.98
N ALA A 141 4.88 14.26 6.64
CA ALA A 141 3.82 13.67 5.81
C ALA A 141 3.61 12.16 6.09
N LEU A 142 4.69 11.44 6.39
CA LEU A 142 4.64 10.05 6.84
C LEU A 142 5.78 9.79 7.82
N THR A 143 5.45 9.28 9.01
CA THR A 143 6.47 8.91 10.02
C THR A 143 6.92 7.45 9.84
N ALA A 144 8.12 7.12 10.35
CA ALA A 144 8.61 5.74 10.34
C ALA A 144 7.65 4.79 11.08
N LYS A 145 7.09 5.24 12.20
CA LYS A 145 6.11 4.47 12.97
C LYS A 145 4.85 4.16 12.16
N ASP A 146 4.32 5.14 11.43
CA ASP A 146 3.10 4.95 10.66
C ASP A 146 3.36 4.08 9.42
N ALA A 147 4.49 4.28 8.73
CA ALA A 147 4.91 3.42 7.62
C ALA A 147 5.12 1.96 8.09
N PHE A 148 5.73 1.75 9.25
CA PHE A 148 5.87 0.42 9.84
C PHE A 148 4.52 -0.24 10.11
N LYS A 149 3.56 0.51 10.70
CA LYS A 149 2.20 0.01 10.90
C LYS A 149 1.51 -0.34 9.57
N MET A 150 1.64 0.51 8.55
CA MET A 150 1.07 0.25 7.23
C MET A 150 1.65 -1.00 6.57
N ALA A 151 2.92 -1.31 6.83
CA ALA A 151 3.62 -2.47 6.30
C ALA A 151 3.30 -3.78 7.06
N THR A 152 2.88 -3.71 8.33
CA THR A 152 2.77 -4.88 9.22
C THR A 152 1.36 -5.14 9.77
N LYS A 153 0.39 -4.29 9.50
CA LYS A 153 -0.93 -4.28 10.18
C LYS A 153 -1.74 -5.59 10.03
N GLU A 154 -1.55 -6.36 8.98
CA GLU A 154 -2.22 -7.64 8.78
C GLU A 154 -1.30 -8.86 9.02
N SER A 155 -0.02 -8.63 9.32
CA SER A 155 0.89 -9.72 9.63
C SER A 155 0.61 -10.28 11.02
N GLN A 156 0.53 -11.59 11.10
CA GLN A 156 0.56 -12.36 12.36
C GLN A 156 1.98 -12.84 12.67
N ASP A 157 2.89 -12.66 11.73
CA ASP A 157 4.29 -13.01 11.88
C ASP A 157 5.02 -12.03 12.78
N TRP A 158 6.09 -12.47 13.41
CA TRP A 158 6.98 -11.61 14.14
C TRP A 158 8.43 -11.78 13.69
N ALA A 159 9.21 -10.74 13.88
CA ALA A 159 10.64 -10.73 13.55
C ALA A 159 11.43 -10.06 14.68
N ALA A 160 12.63 -10.58 14.94
CA ALA A 160 13.52 -10.08 15.97
C ALA A 160 14.76 -9.43 15.35
N TRP A 161 15.20 -8.33 15.94
CA TRP A 161 16.41 -7.60 15.55
C TRP A 161 17.32 -7.39 16.75
N ASP A 162 18.62 -7.47 16.50
CA ASP A 162 19.64 -7.14 17.51
C ASP A 162 19.72 -5.62 17.70
N LEU A 163 19.47 -5.15 18.91
CA LEU A 163 19.59 -3.74 19.24
C LEU A 163 21.04 -3.27 19.36
N ASP A 164 21.99 -4.18 19.51
CA ASP A 164 23.43 -3.90 19.54
C ASP A 164 24.03 -3.78 18.14
N ASP A 165 23.29 -4.16 17.08
CA ASP A 165 23.72 -3.94 15.70
C ASP A 165 24.04 -2.45 15.47
N ILE A 166 25.18 -2.17 14.84
CA ILE A 166 25.62 -0.81 14.55
C ILE A 166 24.55 0.02 13.79
N ARG A 167 23.74 -0.64 12.96
CA ARG A 167 22.64 -0.01 12.21
C ARG A 167 21.47 0.41 13.11
N MET A 168 21.36 -0.17 14.30
CA MET A 168 20.36 0.21 15.30
C MET A 168 20.83 1.33 16.23
N GLN A 169 22.10 1.75 16.14
CA GLN A 169 22.66 2.79 16.99
C GLN A 169 22.38 4.22 16.50
N PRO A 170 22.32 5.22 17.41
CA PRO A 170 22.27 5.02 18.86
C PRO A 170 20.91 4.48 19.33
N VAL A 171 20.96 3.52 20.23
CA VAL A 171 19.76 2.97 20.85
C VAL A 171 19.12 4.05 21.75
N GLY A 172 17.90 4.45 21.42
CA GLY A 172 17.15 5.39 22.23
C GLY A 172 16.27 4.67 23.26
N ARG A 173 15.76 5.41 24.23
CA ARG A 173 14.79 4.88 25.21
C ARG A 173 13.37 4.76 24.66
N SER A 174 13.15 5.06 23.39
CA SER A 174 11.81 5.07 22.79
C SER A 174 11.72 4.10 21.62
N ASN A 175 10.65 3.30 21.59
CA ASN A 175 10.36 2.38 20.49
C ASN A 175 10.30 3.08 19.12
N ASN A 176 9.92 4.35 19.08
CA ASN A 176 9.89 5.11 17.83
C ASN A 176 11.29 5.28 17.20
N ARG A 177 12.35 5.38 18.03
CA ARG A 177 13.73 5.44 17.54
C ARG A 177 14.18 4.10 16.98
N HIS A 178 13.84 3.00 17.65
CA HIS A 178 14.16 1.66 17.15
C HIS A 178 13.51 1.39 15.79
N ILE A 179 12.23 1.71 15.64
CA ILE A 179 11.52 1.61 14.36
C ILE A 179 12.16 2.51 13.30
N SER A 180 12.53 3.74 13.66
CA SER A 180 13.21 4.66 12.74
C SER A 180 14.54 4.10 12.25
N ASN A 181 15.39 3.62 13.17
CA ASN A 181 16.67 3.02 12.82
C ASN A 181 16.49 1.79 11.92
N LEU A 182 15.53 0.92 12.25
CA LEU A 182 15.21 -0.27 11.46
C LEU A 182 14.84 0.10 10.01
N ILE A 183 13.96 1.08 9.82
CA ILE A 183 13.50 1.49 8.48
C ILE A 183 14.60 2.21 7.71
N TYR A 184 15.30 3.15 8.33
CA TYR A 184 16.28 3.99 7.62
C TYR A 184 17.64 3.31 7.45
N ASN A 185 18.07 2.51 8.40
CA ASN A 185 19.40 1.91 8.40
C ASN A 185 19.40 0.45 7.96
N GLY A 186 18.24 -0.25 8.00
CA GLY A 186 18.06 -1.58 7.45
C GLY A 186 18.84 -2.68 8.21
N ALA A 187 18.64 -2.79 9.53
CA ALA A 187 19.20 -3.92 10.29
C ALA A 187 18.71 -5.27 9.77
N GLU A 188 19.56 -6.28 9.80
CA GLU A 188 19.18 -7.65 9.45
C GLU A 188 18.28 -8.25 10.52
N CYS A 189 17.29 -9.01 10.09
CA CYS A 189 16.44 -9.78 10.98
C CYS A 189 17.26 -10.96 11.54
N LEU A 190 17.25 -11.14 12.86
CA LEU A 190 17.90 -12.27 13.52
C LEU A 190 17.04 -13.53 13.47
N ASP A 191 15.76 -13.37 13.61
CA ASP A 191 14.81 -14.47 13.65
C ASP A 191 13.45 -14.05 13.07
N LEU A 192 12.81 -14.95 12.35
CA LEU A 192 11.51 -14.77 11.76
C LEU A 192 10.65 -15.99 12.09
N MET A 193 9.53 -15.77 12.77
CA MET A 193 8.51 -16.79 12.96
C MET A 193 7.30 -16.47 12.09
N VAL A 194 6.88 -17.44 11.30
CA VAL A 194 5.67 -17.40 10.49
C VAL A 194 4.66 -18.33 11.18
N GLU A 195 3.56 -17.76 11.64
CA GLU A 195 2.42 -18.54 12.13
C GLU A 195 1.54 -18.92 10.93
N GLY A 196 1.45 -20.22 10.68
CA GLY A 196 0.66 -20.80 9.60
C GLY A 196 -0.85 -20.84 9.90
#